data_2e044c3b3717ea7d0e1f13d72bd8c640
#
_entry.id   2e044c3b3717ea7d0e1f13d72bd8c640
#
_cell.length_a   1.000
_cell.length_b   1.000
_cell.length_c   1.000
_cell.angle_alpha   90.00
_cell.angle_beta   90.00
_cell.angle_gamma   90.00
#
_symmetry.space_group_name_H-M   'P 1'
#
loop_
_entity.id
_entity.type
_entity.pdbx_description
1 polymer ?
#
loop_
_entity_poly.entity_id
_entity_poly.type
_entity_poly.pdbx_seq_one_letter_code
_entity_poly.pdbx_strand_id
1 'polypeptide(L)'
;MLILKKNEIEKYVLLSRELIPIIEQAFISLSKGETIMPPIMRIDIEKFHGESDVKAAYINELDSFAIKIASGFFDNPKLGLPSSNGLMVLLDSQTGVIKAVLLDEGYLTDTRTAIAGAIASKYLSNQDSNSVGIVGAGIQARLQLQALMLVRDIKKVTVWARDLKKAHEFKDNFKDLNLEFNIANSCKDLAAVSEIIVTTTPSRKPLLKLSLIHISEPTSLLRSAEAGGGVEKKRGG
;
A
#
# COMPACT_ATOMS: atom_id res chain seq x y z
N MET A 1 -17.91 -24.13 -2.88
CA MET A 1 -17.51 -22.73 -3.10
C MET A 1 -17.78 -21.94 -1.82
N LEU A 2 -16.77 -21.27 -1.29
CA LEU A 2 -16.88 -20.42 -0.09
C LEU A 2 -17.13 -18.98 -0.51
N ILE A 3 -17.97 -18.23 0.21
CA ILE A 3 -18.14 -16.79 0.01
C ILE A 3 -17.89 -16.13 1.36
N LEU A 4 -16.89 -15.25 1.43
CA LEU A 4 -16.53 -14.51 2.63
C LEU A 4 -16.73 -13.02 2.44
N LYS A 5 -17.37 -12.38 3.39
CA LYS A 5 -17.49 -10.92 3.47
C LYS A 5 -16.31 -10.33 4.23
N LYS A 6 -16.09 -9.04 4.09
CA LYS A 6 -15.01 -8.30 4.75
C LYS A 6 -14.90 -8.59 6.25
N ASN A 7 -16.00 -8.50 6.99
CA ASN A 7 -16.04 -8.73 8.43
C ASN A 7 -15.67 -10.16 8.85
N GLU A 8 -15.76 -11.12 7.94
CA GLU A 8 -15.31 -12.49 8.16
C GLU A 8 -13.83 -12.61 7.84
N ILE A 9 -13.38 -11.98 6.75
CA ILE A 9 -11.97 -11.96 6.34
C ILE A 9 -11.10 -11.26 7.41
N GLU A 10 -11.56 -10.14 7.95
CA GLU A 10 -10.88 -9.36 8.99
C GLU A 10 -10.60 -10.16 10.27
N LYS A 11 -11.33 -11.25 10.54
CA LYS A 11 -11.08 -12.12 11.70
C LYS A 11 -9.85 -12.99 11.54
N TYR A 12 -9.47 -13.30 10.30
CA TYR A 12 -8.38 -14.23 9.98
C TYR A 12 -7.16 -13.54 9.38
N VAL A 13 -7.36 -12.44 8.69
CA VAL A 13 -6.27 -11.72 8.03
C VAL A 13 -6.08 -10.36 8.73
N LEU A 14 -5.29 -10.38 9.79
CA LEU A 14 -4.92 -9.17 10.53
C LEU A 14 -3.60 -8.58 9.99
N LEU A 15 -3.46 -7.27 10.05
CA LEU A 15 -2.18 -6.61 9.77
C LEU A 15 -1.18 -6.97 10.88
N SER A 16 -0.38 -8.00 10.66
CA SER A 16 0.51 -8.59 11.66
C SER A 16 1.86 -8.98 11.07
N ARG A 17 2.82 -9.32 11.96
CA ARG A 17 4.14 -9.82 11.54
C ARG A 17 4.08 -11.12 10.74
N GLU A 18 3.05 -11.91 10.92
CA GLU A 18 2.85 -13.20 10.25
C GLU A 18 2.62 -13.06 8.74
N LEU A 19 2.07 -11.92 8.30
CA LEU A 19 1.88 -11.63 6.88
C LEU A 19 3.18 -11.28 6.15
N ILE A 20 4.21 -10.84 6.87
CA ILE A 20 5.47 -10.40 6.26
C ILE A 20 6.12 -11.52 5.46
N PRO A 21 6.42 -12.71 6.02
CA PRO A 21 7.05 -13.80 5.26
C PRO A 21 6.20 -14.29 4.09
N ILE A 22 4.87 -14.24 4.19
CA ILE A 22 3.95 -14.65 3.12
C ILE A 22 4.11 -13.73 1.90
N ILE A 23 4.11 -12.43 2.13
CA ILE A 23 4.25 -11.44 1.05
C ILE A 23 5.70 -11.37 0.54
N GLU A 24 6.71 -11.54 1.42
CA GLU A 24 8.11 -11.66 1.01
C GLU A 24 8.31 -12.84 0.05
N GLN A 25 7.75 -14.01 0.38
CA GLN A 25 7.87 -15.19 -0.49
C GLN A 25 7.24 -14.94 -1.86
N ALA A 26 6.12 -14.25 -1.92
CA ALA A 26 5.50 -13.87 -3.20
C ALA A 26 6.40 -12.96 -4.04
N PHE A 27 7.10 -12.00 -3.42
CA PHE A 27 8.10 -11.17 -4.12
C PHE A 27 9.33 -11.98 -4.57
N ILE A 28 9.79 -12.93 -3.76
CA ILE A 28 10.90 -13.83 -4.11
C ILE A 28 10.51 -14.67 -5.33
N SER A 29 9.32 -15.30 -5.31
CA SER A 29 8.84 -16.11 -6.43
C SER A 29 8.68 -15.27 -7.71
N LEU A 30 8.20 -14.03 -7.59
CA LEU A 30 8.13 -13.10 -8.71
C LEU A 30 9.53 -12.80 -9.29
N SER A 31 10.49 -12.51 -8.42
CA SER A 31 11.88 -12.22 -8.83
C SER A 31 12.58 -13.40 -9.52
N LYS A 32 12.25 -14.62 -9.12
CA LYS A 32 12.77 -15.85 -9.71
C LYS A 32 12.07 -16.25 -11.01
N GLY A 33 11.00 -15.56 -11.43
CA GLY A 33 10.21 -15.95 -12.58
C GLY A 33 9.30 -17.16 -12.35
N GLU A 34 9.03 -17.48 -11.08
CA GLU A 34 8.16 -18.58 -10.66
C GLU A 34 6.66 -18.16 -10.62
N THR A 35 6.32 -17.08 -11.31
CA THR A 35 4.96 -16.54 -11.32
C THR A 35 4.47 -16.30 -12.73
N ILE A 36 3.17 -16.53 -12.94
CA ILE A 36 2.47 -16.13 -14.17
C ILE A 36 1.59 -14.93 -13.80
N MET A 37 1.91 -13.77 -14.36
CA MET A 37 1.16 -12.53 -14.19
C MET A 37 0.82 -11.95 -15.58
N PRO A 38 -0.41 -12.09 -16.03
CA PRO A 38 -0.88 -11.44 -17.27
C PRO A 38 -0.84 -9.90 -17.12
N PRO A 39 -0.83 -9.16 -18.24
CA PRO A 39 -0.99 -7.71 -18.21
C PRO A 39 -2.24 -7.30 -17.46
N ILE A 40 -2.15 -6.16 -16.76
CA ILE A 40 -3.26 -5.60 -15.98
C ILE A 40 -4.32 -5.11 -16.97
N MET A 41 -5.57 -5.57 -16.82
CA MET A 41 -6.70 -4.96 -17.48
C MET A 41 -7.17 -3.76 -16.65
N ARG A 42 -7.10 -2.57 -17.24
CA ARG A 42 -7.49 -1.32 -16.59
C ARG A 42 -8.62 -0.65 -17.34
N ILE A 43 -9.58 -0.14 -16.60
CA ILE A 43 -10.70 0.66 -17.09
C ILE A 43 -10.65 2.00 -16.38
N ASP A 44 -10.36 3.08 -17.11
CA ASP A 44 -10.39 4.45 -16.60
C ASP A 44 -11.77 5.07 -16.84
N ILE A 45 -12.37 5.64 -15.80
CA ILE A 45 -13.68 6.30 -15.84
C ILE A 45 -13.46 7.77 -15.46
N GLU A 46 -12.82 8.51 -16.34
CA GLU A 46 -12.35 9.89 -16.11
C GLU A 46 -13.47 10.83 -15.64
N LYS A 47 -14.68 10.70 -16.19
CA LYS A 47 -15.84 11.52 -15.82
C LYS A 47 -16.13 11.49 -14.31
N PHE A 48 -15.81 10.39 -13.63
CA PHE A 48 -16.08 10.19 -12.21
C PHE A 48 -14.79 10.05 -11.38
N HIS A 49 -13.65 10.46 -11.95
CA HIS A 49 -12.34 10.28 -11.32
C HIS A 49 -12.15 8.87 -10.77
N GLY A 50 -12.59 7.87 -11.57
CA GLY A 50 -12.62 6.48 -11.19
C GLY A 50 -11.73 5.62 -12.08
N GLU A 51 -11.29 4.50 -11.51
CA GLU A 51 -10.53 3.46 -12.20
C GLU A 51 -10.89 2.09 -11.66
N SER A 52 -10.75 1.06 -12.47
CA SER A 52 -10.89 -0.32 -12.03
C SER A 52 -9.82 -1.18 -12.69
N ASP A 53 -9.09 -1.93 -11.88
CA ASP A 53 -8.04 -2.85 -12.33
C ASP A 53 -8.47 -4.29 -12.10
N VAL A 54 -8.30 -5.16 -13.11
CA VAL A 54 -8.34 -6.61 -12.96
C VAL A 54 -6.94 -7.16 -13.06
N LYS A 55 -6.52 -7.89 -12.03
CA LYS A 55 -5.18 -8.48 -11.89
C LYS A 55 -5.32 -9.95 -11.57
N ALA A 56 -4.57 -10.79 -12.26
CA ALA A 56 -4.46 -12.21 -11.96
C ALA A 56 -3.00 -12.57 -11.68
N ALA A 57 -2.79 -13.54 -10.81
CA ALA A 57 -1.48 -14.11 -10.57
C ALA A 57 -1.59 -15.57 -10.16
N TYR A 58 -0.70 -16.40 -10.71
CA TYR A 58 -0.43 -17.75 -10.26
C TYR A 58 1.04 -17.83 -9.84
N ILE A 59 1.30 -18.39 -8.69
CA ILE A 59 2.66 -18.72 -8.21
C ILE A 59 2.80 -20.24 -8.39
N ASN A 60 3.88 -20.67 -9.03
CA ASN A 60 4.14 -22.07 -9.28
C ASN A 60 4.04 -22.91 -7.99
N GLU A 61 3.54 -24.11 -8.14
CA GLU A 61 3.34 -25.10 -7.06
C GLU A 61 2.26 -24.74 -6.02
N LEU A 62 1.64 -23.56 -6.11
CA LEU A 62 0.46 -23.30 -5.28
C LEU A 62 -0.75 -24.05 -5.84
N ASP A 63 -1.58 -24.57 -4.93
CA ASP A 63 -2.83 -25.28 -5.26
C ASP A 63 -3.96 -24.37 -5.71
N SER A 64 -3.69 -23.06 -5.75
CA SER A 64 -4.68 -22.05 -6.06
C SER A 64 -4.06 -20.82 -6.73
N PHE A 65 -4.83 -20.15 -7.55
CA PHE A 65 -4.49 -18.83 -8.09
C PHE A 65 -5.61 -17.82 -7.86
N ALA A 66 -5.29 -16.54 -7.93
CA ALA A 66 -6.24 -15.49 -7.62
C ALA A 66 -6.45 -14.54 -8.78
N ILE A 67 -7.71 -14.12 -8.96
CA ILE A 67 -8.11 -12.99 -9.81
C ILE A 67 -8.70 -11.93 -8.89
N LYS A 68 -8.17 -10.72 -8.98
CA LYS A 68 -8.59 -9.58 -8.17
C LYS A 68 -9.20 -8.50 -9.05
N ILE A 69 -10.32 -7.96 -8.62
CA ILE A 69 -10.88 -6.70 -9.12
C ILE A 69 -10.68 -5.66 -8.03
N ALA A 70 -10.04 -4.54 -8.36
CA ALA A 70 -9.86 -3.42 -7.43
C ALA A 70 -10.27 -2.13 -8.12
N SER A 71 -11.15 -1.36 -7.49
CA SER A 71 -11.65 -0.09 -8.01
C SER A 71 -11.27 1.06 -7.09
N GLY A 72 -10.89 2.18 -7.69
CA GLY A 72 -10.63 3.44 -7.01
C GLY A 72 -11.52 4.54 -7.58
N PHE A 73 -12.36 5.16 -6.75
CA PHE A 73 -13.18 6.31 -7.11
C PHE A 73 -12.89 7.44 -6.13
N PHE A 74 -12.06 8.38 -6.54
CA PHE A 74 -11.45 9.37 -5.63
C PHE A 74 -12.41 10.45 -5.14
N ASP A 75 -13.59 10.59 -5.76
CA ASP A 75 -14.64 11.50 -5.31
C ASP A 75 -15.67 10.85 -4.38
N ASN A 76 -15.65 9.54 -4.20
CA ASN A 76 -16.55 8.79 -3.32
C ASN A 76 -16.63 9.35 -1.88
N PRO A 77 -15.53 9.81 -1.26
CA PRO A 77 -15.60 10.41 0.08
C PRO A 77 -16.54 11.62 0.18
N LYS A 78 -16.79 12.35 -0.91
CA LYS A 78 -17.76 13.43 -0.97
C LYS A 78 -19.22 12.93 -0.87
N LEU A 79 -19.42 11.65 -1.20
CA LEU A 79 -20.70 10.95 -1.15
C LEU A 79 -20.85 10.08 0.12
N GLY A 80 -19.89 10.14 1.04
CA GLY A 80 -19.85 9.28 2.23
C GLY A 80 -19.46 7.82 1.94
N LEU A 81 -18.94 7.53 0.76
CA LEU A 81 -18.50 6.20 0.34
C LEU A 81 -16.97 6.07 0.42
N PRO A 82 -16.43 4.84 0.60
CA PRO A 82 -14.99 4.61 0.54
C PRO A 82 -14.46 4.87 -0.88
N SER A 83 -13.23 5.40 -0.96
CA SER A 83 -12.56 5.65 -2.25
C SER A 83 -12.07 4.39 -2.93
N SER A 84 -11.86 3.31 -2.20
CA SER A 84 -11.44 2.00 -2.74
C SER A 84 -12.48 0.94 -2.44
N ASN A 85 -12.62 -0.01 -3.37
CA ASN A 85 -13.46 -1.19 -3.25
C ASN A 85 -12.83 -2.34 -4.06
N GLY A 86 -13.28 -3.57 -3.83
CA GLY A 86 -12.78 -4.71 -4.59
C GLY A 86 -13.31 -6.04 -4.11
N LEU A 87 -12.90 -7.05 -4.84
CA LEU A 87 -13.12 -8.46 -4.51
C LEU A 87 -11.97 -9.31 -5.06
N MET A 88 -11.87 -10.55 -4.56
CA MET A 88 -10.99 -11.57 -5.13
C MET A 88 -11.75 -12.87 -5.37
N VAL A 89 -11.37 -13.57 -6.44
CA VAL A 89 -11.82 -14.93 -6.73
C VAL A 89 -10.60 -15.85 -6.63
N LEU A 90 -10.70 -16.90 -5.80
CA LEU A 90 -9.69 -17.93 -5.66
C LEU A 90 -10.14 -19.15 -6.44
N LEU A 91 -9.27 -19.64 -7.34
CA LEU A 91 -9.53 -20.79 -8.19
C LEU A 91 -8.50 -21.88 -7.90
N ASP A 92 -8.94 -23.12 -8.03
CA ASP A 92 -8.06 -24.29 -7.95
C ASP A 92 -7.12 -24.31 -9.17
N SER A 93 -5.83 -24.52 -8.96
CA SER A 93 -4.83 -24.41 -10.02
C SER A 93 -4.82 -25.61 -10.97
N GLN A 94 -5.38 -26.73 -10.60
CA GLN A 94 -5.42 -27.94 -11.43
C GLN A 94 -6.71 -28.03 -12.27
N THR A 95 -7.83 -27.60 -11.70
CA THR A 95 -9.15 -27.81 -12.29
C THR A 95 -9.84 -26.54 -12.75
N GLY A 96 -9.37 -25.37 -12.31
CA GLY A 96 -10.03 -24.08 -12.54
C GLY A 96 -11.34 -23.87 -11.79
N VAL A 97 -11.70 -24.80 -10.89
CA VAL A 97 -12.93 -24.70 -10.09
C VAL A 97 -12.80 -23.55 -9.09
N ILE A 98 -13.85 -22.74 -8.96
CA ILE A 98 -13.88 -21.65 -7.99
C ILE A 98 -13.92 -22.22 -6.57
N LYS A 99 -12.87 -21.98 -5.79
CA LYS A 99 -12.75 -22.35 -4.36
C LYS A 99 -13.45 -21.34 -3.46
N ALA A 100 -13.19 -20.03 -3.71
CA ALA A 100 -13.76 -18.96 -2.88
C ALA A 100 -13.99 -17.67 -3.67
N VAL A 101 -14.96 -16.87 -3.21
CA VAL A 101 -15.17 -15.47 -3.56
C VAL A 101 -15.02 -14.64 -2.30
N LEU A 102 -14.10 -13.68 -2.30
CA LEU A 102 -13.76 -12.83 -1.18
C LEU A 102 -14.29 -11.42 -1.47
N LEU A 103 -15.42 -11.06 -0.84
CA LEU A 103 -16.04 -9.73 -0.94
C LEU A 103 -15.39 -8.83 0.12
N ASP A 104 -14.12 -8.48 -0.11
CA ASP A 104 -13.25 -7.84 0.87
C ASP A 104 -13.33 -6.31 0.88
N GLU A 105 -14.08 -5.72 -0.05
CA GLU A 105 -14.21 -4.25 -0.19
C GLU A 105 -12.85 -3.53 -0.29
N GLY A 106 -11.83 -4.21 -0.81
CA GLY A 106 -10.48 -3.68 -0.93
C GLY A 106 -9.57 -3.92 0.29
N TYR A 107 -10.06 -4.53 1.36
CA TYR A 107 -9.31 -4.76 2.60
C TYR A 107 -8.00 -5.54 2.38
N LEU A 108 -8.05 -6.64 1.64
CA LEU A 108 -6.86 -7.44 1.34
C LEU A 108 -5.86 -6.68 0.47
N THR A 109 -6.36 -5.85 -0.46
CA THR A 109 -5.52 -4.97 -1.26
C THR A 109 -4.80 -3.94 -0.39
N ASP A 110 -5.50 -3.32 0.53
CA ASP A 110 -4.94 -2.32 1.44
C ASP A 110 -3.92 -2.96 2.40
N THR A 111 -4.26 -4.09 3.00
CA THR A 111 -3.40 -4.82 3.94
C THR A 111 -2.10 -5.29 3.27
N ARG A 112 -2.17 -5.97 2.11
CA ARG A 112 -0.96 -6.43 1.41
C ARG A 112 -0.09 -5.25 0.95
N THR A 113 -0.69 -4.10 0.62
CA THR A 113 0.04 -2.90 0.21
C THR A 113 0.83 -2.32 1.38
N ALA A 114 0.24 -2.30 2.56
CA ALA A 114 0.92 -1.87 3.77
C ALA A 114 2.10 -2.80 4.13
N ILE A 115 1.90 -4.11 4.05
CA ILE A 115 2.97 -5.09 4.30
C ILE A 115 4.10 -4.95 3.28
N ALA A 116 3.80 -4.69 2.00
CA ALA A 116 4.84 -4.45 0.99
C ALA A 116 5.70 -3.22 1.34
N GLY A 117 5.11 -2.15 1.87
CA GLY A 117 5.85 -0.99 2.38
C GLY A 117 6.72 -1.33 3.59
N ALA A 118 6.22 -2.14 4.52
CA ALA A 118 7.01 -2.63 5.65
C ALA A 118 8.21 -3.49 5.19
N ILE A 119 8.00 -4.39 4.22
CA ILE A 119 9.07 -5.21 3.64
C ILE A 119 10.14 -4.32 3.00
N ALA A 120 9.73 -3.33 2.20
CA ALA A 120 10.69 -2.39 1.62
C ALA A 120 11.47 -1.64 2.70
N SER A 121 10.83 -1.18 3.78
CA SER A 121 11.51 -0.55 4.91
C SER A 121 12.46 -1.53 5.62
N LYS A 122 12.04 -2.77 5.81
CA LYS A 122 12.86 -3.82 6.45
C LYS A 122 14.22 -3.99 5.77
N TYR A 123 14.25 -3.93 4.44
CA TYR A 123 15.48 -4.18 3.67
C TYR A 123 16.23 -2.91 3.25
N LEU A 124 15.55 -1.77 3.12
CA LEU A 124 16.13 -0.56 2.53
C LEU A 124 16.40 0.55 3.54
N SER A 125 15.80 0.53 4.74
CA SER A 125 16.11 1.51 5.79
C SER A 125 17.14 0.96 6.78
N ASN A 126 17.84 1.86 7.47
CA ASN A 126 18.73 1.48 8.56
C ASN A 126 17.94 0.75 9.67
N GLN A 127 18.58 -0.19 10.34
CA GLN A 127 17.90 -1.01 11.37
C GLN A 127 17.46 -0.19 12.59
N ASP A 128 18.20 0.86 12.90
CA ASP A 128 17.98 1.79 14.01
C ASP A 128 17.10 2.99 13.64
N SER A 129 16.62 3.06 12.38
CA SER A 129 15.69 4.11 11.97
C SER A 129 14.45 4.12 12.84
N ASN A 130 14.17 5.27 13.46
CA ASN A 130 13.07 5.45 14.41
C ASN A 130 12.16 6.65 14.11
N SER A 131 12.47 7.42 13.06
CA SER A 131 11.67 8.57 12.62
C SER A 131 11.09 8.34 11.23
N VAL A 132 9.78 8.60 11.09
CA VAL A 132 9.07 8.44 9.81
C VAL A 132 8.28 9.69 9.43
N GLY A 133 8.37 10.05 8.16
CA GLY A 133 7.55 11.08 7.52
C GLY A 133 6.44 10.43 6.69
N ILE A 134 5.19 10.79 6.97
CA ILE A 134 4.02 10.30 6.25
C ILE A 134 3.43 11.43 5.41
N VAL A 135 3.48 11.28 4.10
CA VAL A 135 2.89 12.24 3.15
C VAL A 135 1.54 11.72 2.70
N GLY A 136 0.48 12.28 3.27
CA GLY A 136 -0.90 11.82 3.16
C GLY A 136 -1.48 11.43 4.51
N ALA A 137 -2.82 11.40 4.63
CA ALA A 137 -3.52 11.10 5.88
C ALA A 137 -4.74 10.19 5.67
N GLY A 138 -4.73 9.38 4.62
CA GLY A 138 -5.81 8.44 4.29
C GLY A 138 -5.64 7.07 4.94
N ILE A 139 -6.42 6.10 4.47
CA ILE A 139 -6.40 4.71 4.94
C ILE A 139 -5.00 4.11 4.76
N GLN A 140 -4.40 4.27 3.58
CA GLN A 140 -3.05 3.75 3.32
C GLN A 140 -1.99 4.39 4.23
N ALA A 141 -2.09 5.68 4.53
CA ALA A 141 -1.17 6.32 5.48
C ALA A 141 -1.17 5.62 6.84
N ARG A 142 -2.37 5.30 7.36
CA ARG A 142 -2.53 4.60 8.64
C ARG A 142 -1.99 3.19 8.60
N LEU A 143 -2.35 2.42 7.60
CA LEU A 143 -1.92 1.03 7.46
C LEU A 143 -0.41 0.92 7.22
N GLN A 144 0.17 1.83 6.44
CA GLN A 144 1.61 1.89 6.20
C GLN A 144 2.39 2.20 7.49
N LEU A 145 1.92 3.13 8.32
CA LEU A 145 2.54 3.39 9.61
C LEU A 145 2.45 2.18 10.53
N GLN A 146 1.27 1.56 10.63
CA GLN A 146 1.08 0.35 11.44
C GLN A 146 1.98 -0.80 10.96
N ALA A 147 2.07 -1.03 9.66
CA ALA A 147 2.92 -2.07 9.09
C ALA A 147 4.41 -1.78 9.30
N LEU A 148 4.83 -0.51 9.17
CA LEU A 148 6.21 -0.09 9.44
C LEU A 148 6.62 -0.37 10.88
N MET A 149 5.74 -0.15 11.84
CA MET A 149 5.98 -0.44 13.26
C MET A 149 6.13 -1.95 13.56
N LEU A 150 5.75 -2.83 12.65
CA LEU A 150 6.03 -4.27 12.77
C LEU A 150 7.50 -4.60 12.51
N VAL A 151 8.24 -3.75 11.81
CA VAL A 151 9.62 -4.01 11.34
C VAL A 151 10.65 -3.00 11.85
N ARG A 152 10.21 -1.83 12.36
CA ARG A 152 11.05 -0.77 12.93
C ARG A 152 10.46 -0.27 14.24
N ASP A 153 11.32 0.11 15.17
CA ASP A 153 10.93 0.71 16.45
C ASP A 153 10.71 2.22 16.30
N ILE A 154 9.62 2.57 15.60
CA ILE A 154 9.29 3.97 15.34
C ILE A 154 8.95 4.69 16.64
N LYS A 155 9.60 5.84 16.87
CA LYS A 155 9.38 6.73 18.01
C LYS A 155 8.79 8.08 17.58
N LYS A 156 9.17 8.56 16.37
CA LYS A 156 8.79 9.88 15.88
C LYS A 156 8.04 9.75 14.55
N VAL A 157 6.89 10.41 14.49
CA VAL A 157 6.06 10.45 13.30
C VAL A 157 5.80 11.90 12.93
N THR A 158 6.18 12.27 11.71
CA THR A 158 5.86 13.57 11.15
C THR A 158 4.91 13.37 9.99
N VAL A 159 3.71 13.95 10.06
CA VAL A 159 2.71 13.84 9.00
C VAL A 159 2.54 15.17 8.25
N TRP A 160 2.39 15.06 6.96
CA TRP A 160 1.95 16.17 6.12
C TRP A 160 0.75 15.74 5.28
N ALA A 161 -0.27 16.56 5.24
CA ALA A 161 -1.42 16.40 4.36
C ALA A 161 -1.86 17.77 3.84
N ARG A 162 -2.45 17.78 2.64
CA ARG A 162 -3.01 19.01 2.04
C ARG A 162 -4.12 19.61 2.90
N ASP A 163 -4.89 18.76 3.58
CA ASP A 163 -5.93 19.13 4.53
C ASP A 163 -5.40 18.93 5.95
N LEU A 164 -5.20 20.03 6.66
CA LEU A 164 -4.66 20.03 8.03
C LEU A 164 -5.59 19.29 9.01
N LYS A 165 -6.91 19.37 8.82
CA LYS A 165 -7.87 18.64 9.64
C LYS A 165 -7.63 17.13 9.56
N LYS A 166 -7.42 16.60 8.35
CA LYS A 166 -7.08 15.18 8.16
C LYS A 166 -5.75 14.79 8.78
N ALA A 167 -4.76 15.71 8.83
CA ALA A 167 -3.51 15.46 9.52
C ALA A 167 -3.71 15.34 11.04
N HIS A 168 -4.58 16.15 11.63
CA HIS A 168 -4.96 16.03 13.04
C HIS A 168 -5.74 14.73 13.31
N GLU A 169 -6.74 14.41 12.49
CA GLU A 169 -7.49 13.16 12.59
C GLU A 169 -6.57 11.93 12.48
N PHE A 170 -5.55 12.01 11.61
CA PHE A 170 -4.55 10.97 11.50
C PHE A 170 -3.75 10.79 12.80
N LYS A 171 -3.27 11.88 13.39
CA LYS A 171 -2.59 11.85 14.69
C LYS A 171 -3.47 11.23 15.78
N ASP A 172 -4.75 11.59 15.83
CA ASP A 172 -5.69 11.11 16.84
C ASP A 172 -5.92 9.60 16.79
N ASN A 173 -5.76 8.96 15.60
CA ASN A 173 -5.85 7.50 15.48
C ASN A 173 -4.71 6.76 16.20
N PHE A 174 -3.65 7.45 16.59
CA PHE A 174 -2.45 6.86 17.22
C PHE A 174 -2.16 7.46 18.61
N LYS A 175 -3.12 8.19 19.19
CA LYS A 175 -2.96 8.89 20.48
C LYS A 175 -2.63 7.94 21.64
N ASP A 176 -3.08 6.68 21.57
CA ASP A 176 -2.86 5.69 22.62
C ASP A 176 -1.48 5.00 22.51
N LEU A 177 -0.71 5.32 21.48
CA LEU A 177 0.64 4.84 21.29
C LEU A 177 1.65 5.87 21.80
N ASN A 178 2.74 5.38 22.39
CA ASN A 178 3.83 6.24 22.86
C ASN A 178 4.71 6.73 21.70
N LEU A 179 4.15 7.64 20.88
CA LEU A 179 4.78 8.21 19.70
C LEU A 179 4.85 9.73 19.81
N GLU A 180 6.01 10.30 19.47
CA GLU A 180 6.15 11.74 19.27
C GLU A 180 5.56 12.10 17.90
N PHE A 181 4.41 12.79 17.91
CA PHE A 181 3.69 13.16 16.68
C PHE A 181 3.81 14.63 16.36
N ASN A 182 4.31 14.94 15.16
CA ASN A 182 4.43 16.28 14.59
C ASN A 182 3.63 16.42 13.30
N ILE A 183 3.10 17.62 13.04
CA ILE A 183 2.45 17.97 11.77
C ILE A 183 3.35 18.96 11.07
N ALA A 184 3.84 18.60 9.88
CA ALA A 184 4.73 19.44 9.10
C ALA A 184 3.95 20.48 8.28
N ASN A 185 4.52 21.67 8.11
CA ASN A 185 3.96 22.70 7.25
C ASN A 185 4.20 22.43 5.76
N SER A 186 5.25 21.67 5.43
CA SER A 186 5.59 21.30 4.06
C SER A 186 6.21 19.91 3.98
N CYS A 187 6.18 19.31 2.77
CA CYS A 187 6.91 18.06 2.50
C CYS A 187 8.42 18.22 2.67
N LYS A 188 8.95 19.45 2.51
CA LYS A 188 10.37 19.74 2.74
C LYS A 188 10.72 19.63 4.23
N ASP A 189 9.91 20.23 5.10
CA ASP A 189 10.13 20.19 6.55
C ASP A 189 10.00 18.74 7.07
N LEU A 190 9.02 18.00 6.54
CA LEU A 190 8.86 16.57 6.83
C LEU A 190 10.12 15.78 6.43
N ALA A 191 10.64 16.00 5.22
CA ALA A 191 11.80 15.27 4.72
C ALA A 191 13.06 15.54 5.55
N ALA A 192 13.22 16.77 6.06
CA ALA A 192 14.39 17.17 6.84
C ALA A 192 14.51 16.45 8.22
N VAL A 193 13.41 15.90 8.73
CA VAL A 193 13.35 15.29 10.07
C VAL A 193 13.02 13.79 10.04
N SER A 194 12.96 13.18 8.86
CA SER A 194 12.50 11.80 8.69
C SER A 194 13.59 10.94 8.06
N GLU A 195 13.86 9.80 8.68
CA GLU A 195 14.78 8.78 8.14
C GLU A 195 14.08 7.88 7.11
N ILE A 196 12.78 7.66 7.28
CA ILE A 196 11.93 6.92 6.35
C ILE A 196 10.80 7.85 5.91
N ILE A 197 10.53 7.90 4.59
CA ILE A 197 9.43 8.68 4.06
C ILE A 197 8.46 7.76 3.31
N VAL A 198 7.20 7.81 3.69
CA VAL A 198 6.11 7.06 3.06
C VAL A 198 5.14 8.03 2.39
N THR A 199 4.91 7.86 1.08
CA THR A 199 3.98 8.71 0.32
C THR A 199 2.73 7.93 -0.05
N THR A 200 1.57 8.43 0.35
CA THR A 200 0.27 7.77 0.19
C THR A 200 -0.79 8.74 -0.33
N THR A 201 -0.45 9.51 -1.34
CA THR A 201 -1.37 10.50 -1.93
C THR A 201 -1.70 10.16 -3.37
N PRO A 202 -2.90 10.51 -3.87
CA PRO A 202 -3.27 10.37 -5.28
C PRO A 202 -2.69 11.50 -6.16
N SER A 203 -1.70 12.24 -5.67
CA SER A 203 -1.11 13.36 -6.41
C SER A 203 -0.42 12.88 -7.68
N ARG A 204 -0.81 13.42 -8.82
CA ARG A 204 -0.14 13.20 -10.11
C ARG A 204 1.13 14.05 -10.26
N LYS A 205 1.32 15.07 -9.39
CA LYS A 205 2.53 15.90 -9.38
C LYS A 205 3.46 15.42 -8.27
N PRO A 206 4.79 15.40 -8.52
CA PRO A 206 5.77 15.08 -7.47
C PRO A 206 5.63 16.04 -6.28
N LEU A 207 5.45 15.50 -5.08
CA LEU A 207 5.39 16.25 -3.83
C LEU A 207 6.77 16.40 -3.18
N LEU A 208 7.64 15.42 -3.42
CA LEU A 208 9.04 15.42 -3.00
C LEU A 208 9.94 15.53 -4.23
N LYS A 209 10.89 16.46 -4.18
CA LYS A 209 11.92 16.60 -5.21
C LYS A 209 13.11 15.72 -4.85
N LEU A 210 13.83 15.21 -5.85
CA LEU A 210 15.01 14.37 -5.64
C LEU A 210 16.07 15.07 -4.79
N SER A 211 16.21 16.40 -4.91
CA SER A 211 17.10 17.22 -4.08
C SER A 211 16.78 17.21 -2.58
N LEU A 212 15.59 16.80 -2.18
CA LEU A 212 15.22 16.68 -0.76
C LEU A 212 15.61 15.31 -0.17
N ILE A 213 15.89 14.31 -1.01
CA ILE A 213 16.23 12.95 -0.61
C ILE A 213 17.74 12.81 -0.37
N HIS A 214 18.56 13.70 -0.92
CA HIS A 214 20.02 13.68 -0.83
C HIS A 214 20.60 14.53 0.30
N ILE A 215 19.76 15.11 1.18
CA ILE A 215 20.20 16.07 2.21
C ILE A 215 20.76 15.38 3.47
N SER A 216 20.48 14.11 3.66
CA SER A 216 21.00 13.31 4.77
C SER A 216 21.20 11.88 4.32
N GLU A 217 22.14 11.17 4.93
CA GLU A 217 22.44 9.77 4.72
C GLU A 217 21.20 8.88 4.52
N PRO A 218 21.29 7.70 3.91
CA PRO A 218 20.25 7.11 3.04
C PRO A 218 18.86 7.05 3.68
N THR A 219 18.05 8.01 3.30
CA THR A 219 16.61 8.00 3.59
C THR A 219 15.97 7.06 2.58
N SER A 220 15.40 5.95 3.01
CA SER A 220 14.64 5.09 2.11
C SER A 220 13.29 5.74 1.79
N LEU A 221 13.09 6.03 0.51
CA LEU A 221 11.82 6.53 0.00
C LEU A 221 10.91 5.35 -0.34
N LEU A 222 9.89 5.13 0.47
CA LEU A 222 8.84 4.18 0.15
C LEU A 222 7.68 4.92 -0.53
N ARG A 223 7.58 4.71 -1.82
CA ARG A 223 6.38 5.06 -2.55
C ARG A 223 5.46 3.84 -2.49
N SER A 224 4.27 3.98 -1.92
CA SER A 224 3.23 2.98 -2.16
C SER A 224 2.96 3.04 -3.66
N ALA A 225 3.50 2.06 -4.38
CA ALA A 225 3.25 1.95 -5.79
C ALA A 225 1.75 1.67 -5.96
N GLU A 226 1.00 2.67 -6.37
CA GLU A 226 -0.13 2.39 -7.22
C GLU A 226 0.45 1.62 -8.39
N ALA A 227 0.16 0.33 -8.46
CA ALA A 227 0.56 -0.51 -9.55
C ALA A 227 -0.18 -0.02 -10.81
N GLY A 228 0.47 0.82 -11.59
CA GLY A 228 -0.11 1.44 -12.77
C GLY A 228 0.84 2.32 -13.56
N GLY A 229 2.13 2.37 -13.22
CA GLY A 229 3.14 3.07 -14.02
C GLY A 229 3.78 2.12 -15.02
N GLY A 230 3.28 2.09 -16.26
CA GLY A 230 3.98 1.45 -17.36
C GLY A 230 5.37 2.04 -17.54
N VAL A 231 6.39 1.20 -17.50
CA VAL A 231 7.74 1.55 -17.97
C VAL A 231 7.65 1.64 -19.49
N GLU A 232 7.55 2.85 -20.03
CA GLU A 232 7.80 3.06 -21.47
C GLU A 232 9.26 2.73 -21.74
N LYS A 233 9.51 1.55 -22.32
CA LYS A 233 10.76 1.28 -23.00
C LYS A 233 10.80 2.17 -24.26
N LYS A 234 11.54 3.28 -24.23
CA LYS A 234 12.01 3.92 -25.47
C LYS A 234 12.84 2.90 -26.25
N ARG A 235 12.28 2.37 -27.31
CA ARG A 235 13.06 1.73 -28.37
C ARG A 235 13.81 2.85 -29.07
N GLY A 236 15.12 2.91 -28.86
CA GLY A 236 16.01 3.65 -29.73
C GLY A 236 16.01 3.03 -31.11
N GLY A 237 15.71 3.84 -32.12
CA GLY A 237 16.03 3.55 -33.50
C GLY A 237 17.51 3.82 -33.77
#